data_9843a583764751255a7e4482f66acce8
#
_entry.id   9843a583764751255a7e4482f66acce8
#
_cell.length_a   1.000
_cell.length_b   1.000
_cell.length_c   1.000
_cell.angle_alpha   90.00
_cell.angle_beta   90.00
_cell.angle_gamma   90.00
#
_symmetry.space_group_name_H-M   'P 1'
#
loop_
_entity.id
_entity.type
_entity.pdbx_description
1 polymer ?
#
loop_
_entity_poly.entity_id
_entity_poly.type
_entity_poly.pdbx_seq_one_letter_code
_entity_poly.pdbx_strand_id
1 'polypeptide(L)'
;MKLFLKVILIISGGLCLLATLAFLILANLFKASPSDIRKGNEALKQIFISLDMPPEKVESNGSYQYEGGGLDFYVTFSDDVVNSHPVLKESPNLTKNRLKVYVLNTGDISYHSVEDNLFNHGLSQFLEEEGEKYFRENGKKSHSSYTSLTLKDSESMKKGIAFYEKALTLVDIQDNSAIKHIDTVTVKPGKEAELKHLIQEMDEAGLFSQSSE
;
A
#
# COMPACT_ATOMS: atom_id res chain seq x y z
N MET A 1 -22.39 -46.23 -37.46
CA MET A 1 -21.52 -46.15 -36.26
C MET A 1 -20.18 -45.46 -36.50
N LYS A 2 -19.37 -45.87 -37.49
CA LYS A 2 -18.04 -45.26 -37.74
C LYS A 2 -18.08 -43.76 -38.16
N LEU A 3 -19.09 -43.31 -38.92
CA LEU A 3 -19.23 -41.90 -39.32
C LEU A 3 -19.62 -41.01 -38.16
N PHE A 4 -20.54 -41.45 -37.31
CA PHE A 4 -21.00 -40.76 -36.11
C PHE A 4 -19.85 -40.52 -35.10
N LEU A 5 -19.01 -41.56 -34.90
CA LEU A 5 -17.82 -41.43 -34.02
C LEU A 5 -16.79 -40.42 -34.55
N LYS A 6 -16.58 -40.37 -35.90
CA LYS A 6 -15.69 -39.38 -36.52
C LYS A 6 -16.22 -37.96 -36.36
N VAL A 7 -17.52 -37.73 -36.47
CA VAL A 7 -18.14 -36.42 -36.31
C VAL A 7 -18.00 -35.94 -34.85
N ILE A 8 -18.25 -36.82 -33.86
CA ILE A 8 -18.06 -36.50 -32.44
C ILE A 8 -16.60 -36.14 -32.15
N LEU A 9 -15.64 -36.90 -32.68
CA LEU A 9 -14.20 -36.62 -32.49
C LEU A 9 -13.78 -35.27 -33.09
N ILE A 10 -14.31 -34.89 -34.24
CA ILE A 10 -14.02 -33.60 -34.89
C ILE A 10 -14.63 -32.45 -34.06
N ILE A 11 -15.86 -32.59 -33.60
CA ILE A 11 -16.54 -31.56 -32.79
C ILE A 11 -15.85 -31.41 -31.44
N SER A 12 -15.52 -32.50 -30.76
CA SER A 12 -14.85 -32.44 -29.46
C SER A 12 -13.42 -31.87 -29.58
N GLY A 13 -12.69 -32.24 -30.60
CA GLY A 13 -11.35 -31.68 -30.91
C GLY A 13 -11.41 -30.19 -31.21
N GLY A 14 -12.40 -29.75 -32.00
CA GLY A 14 -12.63 -28.32 -32.27
C GLY A 14 -12.98 -27.50 -31.01
N LEU A 15 -13.85 -28.03 -30.16
CA LEU A 15 -14.21 -27.42 -28.90
C LEU A 15 -13.01 -27.31 -27.91
N CYS A 16 -12.20 -28.36 -27.80
CA CYS A 16 -10.96 -28.32 -27.02
C CYS A 16 -9.98 -27.28 -27.53
N LEU A 17 -9.83 -27.18 -28.87
CA LEU A 17 -8.91 -26.21 -29.49
C LEU A 17 -9.38 -24.77 -29.23
N LEU A 18 -10.69 -24.50 -29.36
CA LEU A 18 -11.29 -23.19 -29.06
C LEU A 18 -11.15 -22.83 -27.56
N ALA A 19 -11.38 -23.78 -26.67
CA ALA A 19 -11.22 -23.56 -25.22
C ALA A 19 -9.75 -23.27 -24.86
N THR A 20 -8.81 -24.00 -25.47
CA THR A 20 -7.37 -23.75 -25.26
C THR A 20 -6.96 -22.38 -25.81
N LEU A 21 -7.44 -21.99 -26.99
CA LEU A 21 -7.16 -20.68 -27.55
C LEU A 21 -7.74 -19.54 -26.72
N ALA A 22 -8.99 -19.69 -26.25
CA ALA A 22 -9.63 -18.74 -25.36
C ALA A 22 -8.85 -18.60 -24.04
N PHE A 23 -8.40 -19.72 -23.46
CA PHE A 23 -7.57 -19.71 -22.25
C PHE A 23 -6.22 -19.00 -22.47
N LEU A 24 -5.55 -19.26 -23.60
CA LEU A 24 -4.31 -18.58 -23.94
C LEU A 24 -4.49 -17.06 -24.15
N ILE A 25 -5.59 -16.67 -24.79
CA ILE A 25 -5.93 -15.24 -24.96
C ILE A 25 -6.17 -14.59 -23.59
N LEU A 26 -7.01 -15.20 -22.75
CA LEU A 26 -7.30 -14.71 -21.40
C LEU A 26 -6.03 -14.63 -20.54
N ALA A 27 -5.19 -15.65 -20.56
CA ALA A 27 -3.93 -15.66 -19.80
C ALA A 27 -2.96 -14.55 -20.25
N ASN A 28 -3.00 -14.15 -21.54
CA ASN A 28 -2.16 -13.06 -22.04
C ASN A 28 -2.76 -11.67 -21.80
N LEU A 29 -4.09 -11.55 -21.66
CA LEU A 29 -4.75 -10.27 -21.35
C LEU A 29 -4.38 -9.71 -19.96
N PHE A 30 -4.04 -10.58 -19.03
CA PHE A 30 -3.64 -10.19 -17.66
C PHE A 30 -2.11 -10.11 -17.48
N LYS A 31 -1.34 -10.36 -18.53
CA LYS A 31 0.12 -10.26 -18.45
C LYS A 31 0.55 -8.81 -18.52
N ALA A 32 1.26 -8.35 -17.49
CA ALA A 32 1.86 -7.02 -17.50
C ALA A 32 2.95 -6.92 -18.58
N SER A 33 3.08 -5.75 -19.20
CA SER A 33 4.15 -5.55 -20.14
C SER A 33 5.51 -5.55 -19.43
N PRO A 34 6.57 -6.14 -20.01
CA PRO A 34 7.91 -6.07 -19.43
C PRO A 34 8.40 -4.62 -19.22
N SER A 35 7.88 -3.68 -20.00
CA SER A 35 8.16 -2.25 -19.88
C SER A 35 7.58 -1.70 -18.58
N ASP A 36 6.32 -2.04 -18.24
CA ASP A 36 5.63 -1.53 -17.06
C ASP A 36 6.23 -2.12 -15.79
N ILE A 37 6.56 -3.42 -15.81
CA ILE A 37 7.28 -4.08 -14.70
C ILE A 37 8.61 -3.38 -14.45
N ARG A 38 9.39 -3.12 -15.50
CA ARG A 38 10.70 -2.45 -15.36
C ARG A 38 10.53 -1.04 -14.79
N LYS A 39 9.60 -0.24 -15.33
CA LYS A 39 9.32 1.12 -14.83
C LYS A 39 8.92 1.10 -13.37
N GLY A 40 8.03 0.19 -12.98
CA GLY A 40 7.59 0.03 -11.60
C GLY A 40 8.73 -0.36 -10.65
N ASN A 41 9.56 -1.31 -11.05
CA ASN A 41 10.73 -1.73 -10.27
C ASN A 41 11.71 -0.54 -10.07
N GLU A 42 12.02 0.20 -11.12
CA GLU A 42 12.91 1.37 -11.04
C GLU A 42 12.32 2.48 -10.15
N ALA A 43 11.03 2.81 -10.34
CA ALA A 43 10.37 3.85 -9.56
C ALA A 43 10.34 3.49 -8.07
N LEU A 44 9.91 2.28 -7.71
CA LEU A 44 9.89 1.83 -6.31
C LEU A 44 11.28 1.81 -5.70
N LYS A 45 12.28 1.32 -6.44
CA LYS A 45 13.67 1.34 -5.99
C LYS A 45 14.14 2.76 -5.65
N GLN A 46 13.86 3.73 -6.53
CA GLN A 46 14.24 5.12 -6.30
C GLN A 46 13.50 5.74 -5.13
N ILE A 47 12.20 5.48 -4.99
CA ILE A 47 11.40 5.95 -3.85
C ILE A 47 12.02 5.45 -2.54
N PHE A 48 12.24 4.14 -2.38
CA PHE A 48 12.79 3.60 -1.14
C PHE A 48 14.23 4.05 -0.86
N ILE A 49 15.07 4.20 -1.88
CA ILE A 49 16.40 4.82 -1.71
C ILE A 49 16.27 6.25 -1.20
N SER A 50 15.35 7.04 -1.75
CA SER A 50 15.13 8.43 -1.31
C SER A 50 14.59 8.54 0.12
N LEU A 51 14.02 7.46 0.66
CA LEU A 51 13.53 7.35 2.03
C LEU A 51 14.57 6.78 3.02
N ASP A 52 15.81 6.61 2.58
CA ASP A 52 16.90 5.96 3.35
C ASP A 52 16.62 4.49 3.68
N MET A 53 15.75 3.82 2.89
CA MET A 53 15.38 2.42 2.98
C MET A 53 15.85 1.66 1.73
N PRO A 54 17.15 1.53 1.43
CA PRO A 54 17.62 0.94 0.19
C PRO A 54 17.20 -0.53 0.08
N PRO A 55 16.45 -0.92 -0.96
CA PRO A 55 16.04 -2.30 -1.14
C PRO A 55 17.17 -3.13 -1.73
N GLU A 56 17.26 -4.40 -1.32
CA GLU A 56 18.12 -5.38 -1.97
C GLU A 56 17.56 -5.80 -3.33
N LYS A 57 16.24 -5.91 -3.43
CA LYS A 57 15.54 -6.38 -4.62
C LYS A 57 14.16 -5.76 -4.74
N VAL A 58 13.76 -5.44 -5.98
CA VAL A 58 12.37 -5.11 -6.34
C VAL A 58 11.95 -6.00 -7.49
N GLU A 59 10.82 -6.67 -7.37
CA GLU A 59 10.28 -7.57 -8.38
C GLU A 59 8.75 -7.53 -8.43
N SER A 60 8.16 -7.95 -9.56
CA SER A 60 6.72 -8.09 -9.72
C SER A 60 6.35 -9.52 -10.08
N ASN A 61 5.13 -9.94 -9.76
CA ASN A 61 4.57 -11.22 -10.21
C ASN A 61 4.28 -11.28 -11.72
N GLY A 62 4.36 -10.13 -12.40
CA GLY A 62 4.19 -10.02 -13.86
C GLY A 62 2.75 -10.13 -14.36
N SER A 63 1.76 -10.09 -13.48
CA SER A 63 0.34 -10.18 -13.85
C SER A 63 -0.46 -9.05 -13.21
N TYR A 64 -1.35 -8.42 -14.00
CA TYR A 64 -2.34 -7.48 -13.47
C TYR A 64 -3.35 -8.22 -12.61
N GLN A 65 -3.74 -7.60 -11.50
CA GLN A 65 -4.84 -8.13 -10.70
C GLN A 65 -6.17 -7.88 -11.40
N TYR A 66 -7.07 -8.87 -11.33
CA TYR A 66 -8.38 -8.81 -12.00
C TYR A 66 -9.24 -7.65 -11.49
N GLU A 67 -9.16 -7.36 -10.20
CA GLU A 67 -9.90 -6.26 -9.56
C GLU A 67 -9.02 -5.01 -9.52
N GLY A 68 -9.19 -4.10 -10.48
CA GLY A 68 -8.58 -2.78 -10.46
C GLY A 68 -7.38 -2.53 -11.37
N GLY A 69 -6.87 -3.56 -12.08
CA GLY A 69 -5.83 -3.37 -13.11
C GLY A 69 -4.45 -2.99 -12.59
N GLY A 70 -4.18 -3.16 -11.28
CA GLY A 70 -2.89 -2.87 -10.67
C GLY A 70 -1.92 -4.05 -10.69
N LEU A 71 -0.68 -3.79 -10.33
CA LEU A 71 0.40 -4.77 -10.22
C LEU A 71 0.85 -4.91 -8.76
N ASP A 72 1.09 -6.15 -8.36
CA ASP A 72 1.82 -6.43 -7.12
C ASP A 72 3.32 -6.34 -7.37
N PHE A 73 3.98 -5.51 -6.59
CA PHE A 73 5.42 -5.46 -6.46
C PHE A 73 5.83 -6.00 -5.10
N TYR A 74 7.04 -6.50 -5.05
CA TYR A 74 7.64 -7.02 -3.84
C TYR A 74 9.02 -6.38 -3.67
N VAL A 75 9.17 -5.68 -2.56
CA VAL A 75 10.39 -4.96 -2.20
C VAL A 75 11.05 -5.72 -1.06
N THR A 76 12.25 -6.25 -1.26
CA THR A 76 13.00 -7.00 -0.26
C THR A 76 14.06 -6.11 0.35
N PHE A 77 14.16 -6.11 1.68
CA PHE A 77 15.12 -5.33 2.45
C PHE A 77 16.07 -6.24 3.23
N SER A 78 17.24 -5.74 3.58
CA SER A 78 18.13 -6.40 4.53
C SER A 78 17.58 -6.32 5.97
N ASP A 79 18.04 -7.22 6.84
CA ASP A 79 17.69 -7.18 8.27
C ASP A 79 18.08 -5.85 8.91
N ASP A 80 19.20 -5.25 8.51
CA ASP A 80 19.66 -3.97 9.05
C ASP A 80 18.69 -2.84 8.70
N VAL A 81 18.20 -2.79 7.46
CA VAL A 81 17.21 -1.79 7.04
C VAL A 81 15.89 -1.96 7.79
N VAL A 82 15.38 -3.19 7.90
CA VAL A 82 14.13 -3.45 8.64
C VAL A 82 14.26 -3.09 10.11
N ASN A 83 15.39 -3.42 10.74
CA ASN A 83 15.60 -3.14 12.17
C ASN A 83 15.82 -1.64 12.47
N SER A 84 16.30 -0.86 11.49
CA SER A 84 16.51 0.58 11.65
C SER A 84 15.23 1.42 11.40
N HIS A 85 14.18 0.82 10.82
CA HIS A 85 12.94 1.51 10.48
C HIS A 85 11.72 0.83 11.12
N PRO A 86 11.25 1.31 12.29
CA PRO A 86 10.05 0.79 12.96
C PRO A 86 8.82 0.69 12.05
N VAL A 87 8.62 1.62 11.14
CA VAL A 87 7.52 1.59 10.18
C VAL A 87 7.56 0.36 9.27
N LEU A 88 8.73 -0.10 8.84
CA LEU A 88 8.88 -1.34 8.08
C LEU A 88 8.53 -2.54 8.95
N LYS A 89 9.10 -2.59 10.16
CA LYS A 89 8.92 -3.70 11.09
C LYS A 89 7.46 -3.90 11.48
N GLU A 90 6.72 -2.82 11.66
CA GLU A 90 5.30 -2.82 12.06
C GLU A 90 4.34 -2.79 10.84
N SER A 91 4.87 -2.81 9.61
CA SER A 91 4.03 -2.83 8.42
C SER A 91 3.27 -4.16 8.28
N PRO A 92 1.93 -4.13 8.13
CA PRO A 92 1.13 -5.35 7.97
C PRO A 92 1.43 -6.11 6.67
N ASN A 93 2.04 -5.43 5.70
CA ASN A 93 2.38 -5.99 4.40
C ASN A 93 3.82 -6.51 4.31
N LEU A 94 4.62 -6.40 5.41
CA LEU A 94 5.97 -6.96 5.47
C LEU A 94 5.93 -8.42 5.93
N THR A 95 6.46 -9.31 5.12
CA THR A 95 6.62 -10.73 5.49
C THR A 95 8.03 -11.19 5.12
N LYS A 96 8.81 -11.62 6.10
CA LYS A 96 10.20 -12.08 5.89
C LYS A 96 11.03 -11.02 5.14
N ASN A 97 11.04 -9.79 5.64
CA ASN A 97 11.72 -8.63 5.04
C ASN A 97 11.26 -8.27 3.62
N ARG A 98 10.13 -8.77 3.19
CA ARG A 98 9.56 -8.55 1.87
C ARG A 98 8.24 -7.81 2.00
N LEU A 99 8.24 -6.55 1.60
CA LEU A 99 7.06 -5.68 1.58
C LEU A 99 6.30 -5.89 0.28
N LYS A 100 5.01 -6.17 0.39
CA LYS A 100 4.11 -6.18 -0.75
C LYS A 100 3.60 -4.76 -0.97
N VAL A 101 3.79 -4.24 -2.20
CA VAL A 101 3.30 -2.92 -2.63
C VAL A 101 2.36 -3.13 -3.81
N TYR A 102 1.09 -2.81 -3.62
CA TYR A 102 0.11 -2.82 -4.70
C TYR A 102 0.05 -1.46 -5.39
N VAL A 103 0.16 -1.45 -6.71
CA VAL A 103 0.19 -0.23 -7.51
C VAL A 103 -0.88 -0.30 -8.60
N LEU A 104 -1.85 0.62 -8.53
CA LEU A 104 -2.96 0.68 -9.50
C LEU A 104 -2.50 1.05 -10.92
N ASN A 105 -1.53 1.95 -11.03
CA ASN A 105 -1.00 2.40 -12.32
C ASN A 105 0.52 2.48 -12.27
N THR A 106 1.20 1.59 -12.98
CA THR A 106 2.66 1.52 -13.00
C THR A 106 3.34 2.71 -13.68
N GLY A 107 2.60 3.50 -14.45
CA GLY A 107 3.11 4.73 -15.07
C GLY A 107 3.19 5.92 -14.11
N ASP A 108 2.56 5.82 -12.94
CA ASP A 108 2.41 6.92 -11.99
C ASP A 108 2.57 6.42 -10.54
N ILE A 109 3.71 5.79 -10.25
CA ILE A 109 4.03 5.35 -8.89
C ILE A 109 4.46 6.56 -8.07
N SER A 110 3.70 6.85 -7.04
CA SER A 110 3.91 7.98 -6.13
C SER A 110 4.25 7.54 -4.71
N TYR A 111 4.66 8.48 -3.87
CA TYR A 111 4.84 8.25 -2.43
C TYR A 111 3.55 7.79 -1.76
N HIS A 112 2.39 8.25 -2.23
CA HIS A 112 1.08 7.79 -1.75
C HIS A 112 0.86 6.29 -2.00
N SER A 113 1.26 5.75 -3.16
CA SER A 113 1.19 4.30 -3.41
C SER A 113 2.07 3.49 -2.45
N VAL A 114 3.18 4.07 -1.98
CA VAL A 114 4.04 3.43 -0.97
C VAL A 114 3.41 3.54 0.42
N GLU A 115 2.87 4.71 0.77
CA GLU A 115 2.18 4.95 2.05
C GLU A 115 1.07 3.92 2.29
N ASP A 116 0.17 3.75 1.32
CA ASP A 116 -0.98 2.84 1.41
C ASP A 116 -0.60 1.38 1.74
N ASN A 117 0.64 1.00 1.40
CA ASN A 117 1.11 -0.37 1.63
C ASN A 117 2.13 -0.49 2.76
N LEU A 118 2.78 0.62 3.13
CA LEU A 118 3.79 0.66 4.19
C LEU A 118 3.15 0.87 5.56
N PHE A 119 2.19 1.78 5.66
CA PHE A 119 1.55 2.16 6.91
C PHE A 119 0.41 1.21 7.27
N ASN A 120 0.20 1.01 8.57
CA ASN A 120 -0.98 0.31 9.06
C ASN A 120 -2.21 1.21 8.88
N HIS A 121 -3.21 0.72 8.13
CA HIS A 121 -4.41 1.50 7.81
C HIS A 121 -5.18 1.94 9.06
N GLY A 122 -5.27 1.08 10.08
CA GLY A 122 -5.94 1.42 11.34
C GLY A 122 -5.26 2.57 12.07
N LEU A 123 -3.91 2.58 12.13
CA LEU A 123 -3.18 3.71 12.74
C LEU A 123 -3.31 4.98 11.91
N SER A 124 -3.25 4.89 10.57
CA SER A 124 -3.44 6.06 9.71
C SER A 124 -4.81 6.69 9.92
N GLN A 125 -5.87 5.89 9.92
CA GLN A 125 -7.23 6.35 10.20
C GLN A 125 -7.36 6.96 11.60
N PHE A 126 -6.78 6.33 12.60
CA PHE A 126 -6.77 6.86 13.97
C PHE A 126 -6.09 8.25 14.07
N LEU A 127 -4.95 8.42 13.38
CA LEU A 127 -4.26 9.73 13.36
C LEU A 127 -5.08 10.80 12.63
N GLU A 128 -5.80 10.44 11.57
CA GLU A 128 -6.73 11.34 10.89
C GLU A 128 -7.88 11.77 11.80
N GLU A 129 -8.49 10.84 12.53
CA GLU A 129 -9.59 11.10 13.46
C GLU A 129 -9.13 12.02 14.63
N GLU A 130 -7.95 11.77 15.19
CA GLU A 130 -7.37 12.64 16.23
C GLU A 130 -6.99 14.02 15.67
N GLY A 131 -6.53 14.10 14.42
CA GLY A 131 -6.31 15.35 13.70
C GLY A 131 -7.58 16.15 13.55
N GLU A 132 -8.67 15.55 13.09
CA GLU A 132 -9.97 16.21 12.97
C GLU A 132 -10.50 16.72 14.32
N LYS A 133 -10.33 15.94 15.37
CA LYS A 133 -10.69 16.34 16.73
C LYS A 133 -9.89 17.57 17.17
N TYR A 134 -8.57 17.55 16.95
CA TYR A 134 -7.69 18.69 17.22
C TYR A 134 -8.12 19.96 16.46
N PHE A 135 -8.46 19.86 15.17
CA PHE A 135 -8.94 20.99 14.38
C PHE A 135 -10.23 21.57 14.94
N ARG A 136 -11.20 20.73 15.28
CA ARG A 136 -12.48 21.18 15.89
C ARG A 136 -12.26 21.91 17.22
N GLU A 137 -11.40 21.34 18.10
CA GLU A 137 -11.09 21.95 19.41
C GLU A 137 -10.40 23.32 19.29
N ASN A 138 -9.64 23.53 18.21
CA ASN A 138 -8.90 24.78 17.99
C ASN A 138 -9.59 25.76 17.05
N GLY A 139 -10.88 25.54 16.72
CA GLY A 139 -11.67 26.41 15.84
C GLY A 139 -11.14 26.49 14.40
N LYS A 140 -10.32 25.55 13.98
CA LYS A 140 -9.85 25.41 12.61
C LYS A 140 -10.97 24.77 11.79
N LYS A 141 -11.04 25.09 10.48
CA LYS A 141 -11.98 24.42 9.57
C LYS A 141 -11.72 22.92 9.57
N SER A 142 -12.76 22.14 9.83
CA SER A 142 -12.68 20.68 9.74
C SER A 142 -12.36 20.31 8.30
N HIS A 143 -11.44 19.38 8.13
CA HIS A 143 -11.16 18.79 6.81
C HIS A 143 -12.35 17.92 6.39
N SER A 144 -12.50 17.71 5.08
CA SER A 144 -13.45 16.72 4.57
C SER A 144 -13.09 15.32 5.14
N SER A 145 -14.06 14.43 5.21
CA SER A 145 -13.96 13.07 5.75
C SER A 145 -12.82 12.16 5.22
N TYR A 146 -11.88 12.71 4.49
CA TYR A 146 -10.69 12.07 3.94
C TYR A 146 -9.48 13.00 4.10
N THR A 147 -9.01 13.15 5.34
CA THR A 147 -7.75 13.83 5.60
C THR A 147 -6.63 12.83 5.35
N SER A 148 -6.01 12.84 4.18
CA SER A 148 -4.81 12.07 3.92
C SER A 148 -3.57 12.87 4.33
N LEU A 149 -2.58 12.22 4.90
CA LEU A 149 -1.26 12.81 5.08
C LEU A 149 -0.74 13.29 3.71
N THR A 150 -0.27 14.54 3.64
CA THR A 150 0.19 15.12 2.37
C THR A 150 1.61 14.66 2.06
N LEU A 151 1.76 13.49 1.44
CA LEU A 151 3.05 12.89 1.08
C LEU A 151 3.34 13.10 -0.41
N LYS A 152 3.81 14.30 -0.78
CA LYS A 152 4.04 14.69 -2.19
C LYS A 152 5.44 14.36 -2.71
N ASP A 153 6.42 14.30 -1.82
CA ASP A 153 7.83 14.11 -2.15
C ASP A 153 8.56 13.32 -1.05
N SER A 154 9.83 13.03 -1.27
CA SER A 154 10.63 12.25 -0.32
C SER A 154 10.78 12.94 1.04
N GLU A 155 10.83 14.27 1.09
CA GLU A 155 11.00 15.01 2.34
C GLU A 155 9.71 14.96 3.18
N SER A 156 8.56 15.21 2.55
CA SER A 156 7.27 15.08 3.21
C SER A 156 7.00 13.65 3.67
N MET A 157 7.38 12.64 2.87
CA MET A 157 7.26 11.23 3.25
C MET A 157 8.18 10.87 4.42
N LYS A 158 9.44 11.34 4.43
CA LYS A 158 10.35 11.15 5.59
C LYS A 158 9.78 11.75 6.87
N LYS A 159 9.23 12.97 6.79
CA LYS A 159 8.53 13.58 7.93
C LYS A 159 7.33 12.73 8.36
N GLY A 160 6.51 12.29 7.41
CA GLY A 160 5.38 11.39 7.68
C GLY A 160 5.81 10.11 8.38
N ILE A 161 6.87 9.45 7.92
CA ILE A 161 7.45 8.25 8.54
C ILE A 161 7.88 8.56 9.99
N ALA A 162 8.62 9.65 10.21
CA ALA A 162 9.11 10.00 11.54
C ALA A 162 7.94 10.25 12.54
N PHE A 163 6.88 10.94 12.10
CA PHE A 163 5.68 11.13 12.92
C PHE A 163 4.91 9.85 13.15
N TYR A 164 4.80 9.01 12.12
CA TYR A 164 4.16 7.71 12.23
C TYR A 164 4.90 6.79 13.22
N GLU A 165 6.23 6.72 13.14
CA GLU A 165 7.06 5.95 14.08
C GLU A 165 6.95 6.49 15.52
N LYS A 166 6.86 7.82 15.69
CA LYS A 166 6.58 8.42 16.99
C LYS A 166 5.19 8.00 17.51
N ALA A 167 4.17 7.98 16.63
CA ALA A 167 2.83 7.51 16.98
C ALA A 167 2.83 6.05 17.44
N LEU A 168 3.57 5.16 16.79
CA LEU A 168 3.72 3.75 17.19
C LEU A 168 4.21 3.59 18.65
N THR A 169 4.98 4.54 19.15
CA THR A 169 5.41 4.50 20.56
C THR A 169 4.31 4.87 21.56
N LEU A 170 3.27 5.59 21.10
CA LEU A 170 2.21 6.16 21.93
C LEU A 170 0.93 5.35 21.97
N VAL A 171 0.78 4.37 21.04
CA VAL A 171 -0.44 3.58 20.89
C VAL A 171 -0.18 2.08 20.99
N ASP A 172 -1.24 1.33 21.27
CA ASP A 172 -1.30 -0.11 21.11
C ASP A 172 -2.21 -0.43 19.92
N ILE A 173 -1.74 -1.29 19.01
CA ILE A 173 -2.48 -1.71 17.84
C ILE A 173 -2.89 -3.18 18.04
N GLN A 174 -4.19 -3.46 17.97
CA GLN A 174 -4.73 -4.81 18.04
C GLN A 174 -5.17 -5.23 16.64
N ASP A 175 -4.53 -6.27 16.11
CA ASP A 175 -4.93 -6.88 14.84
C ASP A 175 -6.30 -7.56 14.99
N ASN A 176 -7.31 -6.95 14.40
CA ASN A 176 -8.68 -7.46 14.33
C ASN A 176 -9.06 -7.93 12.91
N SER A 177 -8.09 -8.09 12.03
CA SER A 177 -8.28 -8.45 10.62
C SER A 177 -9.14 -9.71 10.42
N ALA A 178 -9.03 -10.68 11.33
CA ALA A 178 -9.84 -11.91 11.33
C ALA A 178 -11.33 -11.68 11.61
N ILE A 179 -11.71 -10.59 12.29
CA ILE A 179 -13.08 -10.32 12.74
C ILE A 179 -13.70 -9.11 12.04
N LYS A 180 -12.94 -8.02 11.91
CA LYS A 180 -13.45 -6.71 11.45
C LYS A 180 -12.72 -6.14 10.23
N HIS A 181 -11.64 -6.74 9.78
CA HIS A 181 -10.73 -6.22 8.73
C HIS A 181 -10.12 -4.84 9.02
N ILE A 182 -10.25 -4.33 10.24
CA ILE A 182 -9.71 -3.05 10.69
C ILE A 182 -9.07 -3.26 12.06
N ASP A 183 -7.81 -2.85 12.19
CA ASP A 183 -7.10 -2.88 13.46
C ASP A 183 -7.71 -1.86 14.43
N THR A 184 -7.79 -2.21 15.70
CA THR A 184 -8.18 -1.27 16.74
C THR A 184 -6.95 -0.61 17.32
N VAL A 185 -6.91 0.72 17.29
CA VAL A 185 -5.83 1.53 17.84
C VAL A 185 -6.30 2.19 19.12
N THR A 186 -5.52 2.09 20.19
CA THR A 186 -5.80 2.70 21.47
C THR A 186 -4.58 3.43 22.03
N VAL A 187 -4.79 4.58 22.63
CA VAL A 187 -3.70 5.34 23.28
C VAL A 187 -3.21 4.59 24.50
N LYS A 188 -1.90 4.44 24.65
CA LYS A 188 -1.31 3.87 25.86
C LYS A 188 -1.63 4.75 27.07
N PRO A 189 -1.89 4.16 28.26
CA PRO A 189 -2.19 4.92 29.46
C PRO A 189 -1.16 6.01 29.76
N GLY A 190 -1.62 7.24 29.94
CA GLY A 190 -0.77 8.39 30.23
C GLY A 190 -0.05 9.02 29.06
N LYS A 191 -0.36 8.59 27.82
CA LYS A 191 0.23 9.13 26.57
C LYS A 191 -0.69 10.12 25.83
N GLU A 192 -1.84 10.45 26.36
CA GLU A 192 -2.83 11.31 25.73
C GLU A 192 -2.28 12.72 25.43
N ALA A 193 -1.51 13.28 26.38
CA ALA A 193 -0.90 14.61 26.20
C ALA A 193 0.21 14.60 25.13
N GLU A 194 1.01 13.52 25.09
CA GLU A 194 2.06 13.34 24.07
C GLU A 194 1.45 13.16 22.68
N LEU A 195 0.36 12.41 22.58
CA LEU A 195 -0.37 12.25 21.30
C LEU A 195 -0.93 13.59 20.82
N LYS A 196 -1.57 14.36 21.72
CA LYS A 196 -2.10 15.69 21.35
C LYS A 196 -0.99 16.62 20.85
N HIS A 197 0.18 16.58 21.46
CA HIS A 197 1.34 17.35 21.01
C HIS A 197 1.84 16.85 19.65
N LEU A 198 1.88 15.53 19.45
CA LEU A 198 2.25 14.95 18.15
C LEU A 198 1.32 15.42 17.02
N ILE A 199 -0.01 15.41 17.23
CA ILE A 199 -0.99 15.89 16.25
C ILE A 199 -0.77 17.38 15.94
N GLN A 200 -0.47 18.21 16.95
CA GLN A 200 -0.12 19.61 16.73
C GLN A 200 1.15 19.75 15.88
N GLU A 201 2.20 19.01 16.18
CA GLU A 201 3.45 19.02 15.40
C GLU A 201 3.21 18.58 13.92
N MET A 202 2.34 17.59 13.70
CA MET A 202 1.97 17.13 12.34
C MET A 202 1.24 18.23 11.57
N ASP A 203 0.34 18.97 12.20
CA ASP A 203 -0.36 20.11 11.61
C ASP A 203 0.64 21.24 11.27
N GLU A 204 1.51 21.62 12.20
CA GLU A 204 2.54 22.64 11.98
C GLU A 204 3.53 22.25 10.87
N ALA A 205 3.79 20.95 10.71
CA ALA A 205 4.60 20.41 9.63
C ALA A 205 3.88 20.33 8.26
N GLY A 206 2.57 20.66 8.22
CA GLY A 206 1.75 20.65 7.01
C GLY A 206 1.43 19.24 6.49
N LEU A 207 1.43 18.22 7.35
CA LEU A 207 1.12 16.84 6.95
C LEU A 207 -0.37 16.60 6.78
N PHE A 208 -1.22 17.37 7.44
CA PHE A 208 -2.66 17.29 7.20
C PHE A 208 -3.02 18.12 5.96
N SER A 209 -3.77 17.53 5.03
CA SER A 209 -4.26 18.24 3.86
C SER A 209 -5.35 19.24 4.27
N GLN A 210 -5.24 20.50 3.83
CA GLN A 210 -6.32 21.46 3.98
C GLN A 210 -7.29 21.29 2.81
N SER A 211 -8.60 21.16 3.10
CA SER A 211 -9.61 21.20 2.04
C SER A 211 -9.53 22.55 1.34
N SER A 212 -9.16 22.55 0.06
CA SER A 212 -9.38 23.73 -0.81
C SER A 212 -10.90 23.97 -0.93
N GLU A 213 -11.36 25.17 -0.56
CA GLU A 213 -12.71 25.64 -0.86
C GLU A 213 -13.00 25.60 -2.35
#